data_4e58828a0c819c16ee83bcea344ccc45
#
_entry.id   4e58828a0c819c16ee83bcea344ccc45
#
_cell.length_a   1.000
_cell.length_b   1.000
_cell.length_c   1.000
_cell.angle_alpha   90.00
_cell.angle_beta   90.00
_cell.angle_gamma   90.00
#
_symmetry.space_group_name_H-M   'P 1'
#
loop_
_entity.id
_entity.type
_entity.pdbx_description
1 polymer ?
#
loop_
_entity_poly.entity_id
_entity_poly.type
_entity_poly.pdbx_seq_one_letter_code
_entity_poly.pdbx_strand_id
1 'polypeptide(L)'
;MTDVEAIVQRYYGDRPVLQRIEDALRAAGVDPEKPSHRDLWPFDQLHSRGIAATREHAERARIQPGMHVLEIGCGLGGASRYLAAECGCRVAAIDLTPKFVEVARIARKAAAMKRMIRTRRV
;
A
#
# COMPACT_ATOMS: atom_id res chain seq x y z
N MET A 1 17.40 -4.18 16.71
CA MET A 1 16.64 -5.00 15.73
C MET A 1 16.72 -6.45 16.16
N THR A 2 15.60 -7.16 16.22
CA THR A 2 15.55 -8.59 16.52
C THR A 2 16.00 -9.42 15.30
N ASP A 3 16.40 -10.68 15.50
CA ASP A 3 16.75 -11.57 14.39
C ASP A 3 15.57 -11.77 13.42
N VAL A 4 14.37 -11.84 13.95
CA VAL A 4 13.15 -11.95 13.14
C VAL A 4 12.92 -10.71 12.29
N GLU A 5 13.10 -9.52 12.85
CA GLU A 5 13.02 -8.27 12.10
C GLU A 5 14.04 -8.21 10.98
N ALA A 6 15.28 -8.62 11.25
CA ALA A 6 16.33 -8.67 10.24
C ALA A 6 15.98 -9.62 9.08
N ILE A 7 15.43 -10.79 9.39
CA ILE A 7 15.00 -11.76 8.38
C ILE A 7 13.86 -11.18 7.53
N VAL A 8 12.85 -10.61 8.15
CA VAL A 8 11.71 -10.00 7.45
C VAL A 8 12.18 -8.87 6.54
N GLN A 9 13.02 -7.97 7.05
CA GLN A 9 13.55 -6.86 6.26
C GLN A 9 14.40 -7.35 5.08
N ARG A 10 15.22 -8.37 5.28
CA ARG A 10 16.02 -8.96 4.20
C ARG A 10 15.13 -9.59 3.12
N TYR A 11 14.12 -10.33 3.52
CA TYR A 11 13.25 -11.04 2.59
C TYR A 11 12.42 -10.08 1.73
N TYR A 12 11.85 -9.03 2.34
CA TYR A 12 10.95 -8.10 1.66
C TYR A 12 11.62 -6.80 1.21
N GLY A 13 12.71 -6.38 1.89
CA GLY A 13 13.29 -5.04 1.73
C GLY A 13 14.32 -4.86 0.63
N ASP A 14 14.97 -5.93 0.16
CA ASP A 14 16.11 -5.84 -0.77
C ASP A 14 15.70 -5.87 -2.25
N ARG A 15 14.42 -5.88 -2.54
CA ARG A 15 13.92 -5.92 -3.91
C ARG A 15 13.74 -4.50 -4.47
N PRO A 16 14.09 -4.24 -5.74
CA PRO A 16 13.87 -2.96 -6.40
C PRO A 16 12.39 -2.78 -6.77
N VAL A 17 11.52 -2.76 -5.77
CA VAL A 17 10.06 -2.80 -5.94
C VAL A 17 9.56 -1.55 -6.64
N LEU A 18 10.03 -0.38 -6.24
CA LEU A 18 9.61 0.89 -6.84
C LEU A 18 9.90 0.93 -8.34
N GLN A 19 11.13 0.56 -8.73
CA GLN A 19 11.51 0.54 -10.14
C GLN A 19 10.65 -0.41 -10.97
N ARG A 20 10.35 -1.58 -10.42
CA ARG A 20 9.46 -2.55 -11.08
C ARG A 20 8.06 -2.02 -11.29
N ILE A 21 7.51 -1.33 -10.29
CA ILE A 21 6.19 -0.70 -10.38
C ILE A 21 6.20 0.40 -11.44
N GLU A 22 7.19 1.29 -11.41
CA GLU A 22 7.32 2.37 -12.39
C GLU A 22 7.44 1.84 -13.82
N ASP A 23 8.27 0.83 -14.05
CA ASP A 23 8.44 0.21 -15.36
C ASP A 23 7.15 -0.44 -15.86
N ALA A 24 6.43 -1.11 -14.99
CA ALA A 24 5.16 -1.75 -15.31
C ALA A 24 4.06 -0.70 -15.62
N LEU A 25 4.01 0.40 -14.89
CA LEU A 25 3.10 1.51 -15.17
C LEU A 25 3.40 2.12 -16.54
N ARG A 26 4.67 2.40 -16.85
CA ARG A 26 5.06 2.90 -18.15
C ARG A 26 4.69 1.95 -19.29
N ALA A 27 4.90 0.65 -19.09
CA ALA A 27 4.51 -0.37 -20.07
C ALA A 27 2.99 -0.43 -20.29
N ALA A 28 2.21 -0.09 -19.27
CA ALA A 28 0.74 0.03 -19.36
C ALA A 28 0.25 1.40 -19.87
N GLY A 29 1.17 2.31 -20.25
CA GLY A 29 0.81 3.64 -20.71
C GLY A 29 0.38 4.62 -19.63
N VAL A 30 0.73 4.34 -18.38
CA VAL A 30 0.41 5.18 -17.21
C VAL A 30 1.66 5.96 -16.79
N ASP A 31 1.49 7.27 -16.55
CA ASP A 31 2.54 8.10 -15.98
C ASP A 31 2.82 7.68 -14.53
N PRO A 32 4.02 7.20 -14.20
CA PRO A 32 4.35 6.77 -12.84
C PRO A 32 4.27 7.88 -11.78
N GLU A 33 4.31 9.14 -12.20
CA GLU A 33 4.20 10.27 -11.27
C GLU A 33 2.74 10.61 -10.92
N LYS A 34 1.79 10.11 -11.71
CA LYS A 34 0.36 10.41 -11.55
C LYS A 34 -0.53 9.19 -11.73
N PRO A 35 -0.22 8.04 -11.11
CA PRO A 35 -1.10 6.88 -11.21
C PRO A 35 -2.37 7.14 -10.38
N SER A 36 -3.48 6.55 -10.78
CA SER A 36 -4.61 6.38 -9.89
C SER A 36 -4.33 5.25 -8.89
N HIS A 37 -5.08 5.20 -7.79
CA HIS A 37 -4.95 4.07 -6.86
C HIS A 37 -5.28 2.73 -7.54
N ARG A 38 -6.13 2.73 -8.56
CA ARG A 38 -6.50 1.52 -9.33
C ARG A 38 -5.40 1.03 -10.25
N ASP A 39 -4.62 1.94 -10.82
CA ASP A 39 -3.47 1.58 -11.64
C ASP A 39 -2.41 0.78 -10.85
N LEU A 40 -2.38 0.97 -9.54
CA LEU A 40 -1.45 0.30 -8.64
C LEU A 40 -1.91 -1.09 -8.17
N TRP A 41 -3.19 -1.42 -8.30
CA TRP A 41 -3.74 -2.69 -7.79
C TRP A 41 -3.00 -3.96 -8.25
N PRO A 42 -2.51 -4.08 -9.50
CA PRO A 42 -1.76 -5.26 -9.91
C PRO A 42 -0.44 -5.47 -9.17
N PHE A 43 0.10 -4.42 -8.55
CA PHE A 43 1.46 -4.41 -8.00
C PHE A 43 1.51 -4.27 -6.48
N ASP A 44 0.46 -3.73 -5.85
CA ASP A 44 0.50 -3.31 -4.46
C ASP A 44 -0.22 -4.25 -3.48
N GLN A 45 -0.85 -5.27 -3.99
CA GLN A 45 -1.52 -6.30 -3.19
C GLN A 45 -0.59 -7.49 -3.01
N LEU A 46 0.21 -7.47 -1.93
CA LEU A 46 1.27 -8.47 -1.68
C LEU A 46 0.77 -9.81 -1.15
N HIS A 47 -0.52 -9.98 -1.01
CA HIS A 47 -1.16 -11.20 -0.54
C HIS A 47 -1.85 -11.97 -1.68
N SER A 48 -2.34 -13.18 -1.39
CA SER A 48 -3.11 -13.98 -2.34
C SER A 48 -4.42 -13.30 -2.74
N ARG A 49 -4.90 -13.58 -3.94
CA ARG A 49 -6.16 -13.08 -4.52
C ARG A 49 -6.21 -11.56 -4.75
N GLY A 50 -5.11 -10.85 -4.55
CA GLY A 50 -4.99 -9.44 -4.90
C GLY A 50 -6.10 -8.55 -4.33
N ILE A 51 -6.60 -7.64 -5.13
CA ILE A 51 -7.64 -6.68 -4.72
C ILE A 51 -8.96 -7.33 -4.32
N ALA A 52 -9.27 -8.51 -4.83
CA ALA A 52 -10.49 -9.22 -4.44
C ALA A 52 -10.50 -9.57 -2.96
N ALA A 53 -9.36 -10.00 -2.41
CA ALA A 53 -9.23 -10.29 -0.99
C ALA A 53 -9.34 -9.02 -0.14
N THR A 54 -8.72 -7.93 -0.55
CA THR A 54 -8.82 -6.63 0.15
C THR A 54 -10.28 -6.15 0.20
N ARG A 55 -10.98 -6.24 -0.91
CA ARG A 55 -12.41 -5.88 -0.98
C ARG A 55 -13.26 -6.76 -0.05
N GLU A 56 -13.07 -8.06 -0.09
CA GLU A 56 -13.78 -9.00 0.77
C GLU A 56 -13.52 -8.74 2.26
N HIS A 57 -12.28 -8.46 2.65
CA HIS A 57 -11.94 -8.12 4.03
C HIS A 57 -12.63 -6.83 4.49
N ALA A 58 -12.65 -5.80 3.65
CA ALA A 58 -13.34 -4.55 3.97
C ALA A 58 -14.85 -4.76 4.18
N GLU A 59 -15.47 -5.57 3.32
CA GLU A 59 -16.89 -5.92 3.44
C GLU A 59 -17.18 -6.70 4.72
N ARG A 60 -16.40 -7.74 5.02
CA ARG A 60 -16.56 -8.56 6.22
C ARG A 60 -16.31 -7.77 7.51
N ALA A 61 -15.38 -6.84 7.50
CA ALA A 61 -15.12 -5.94 8.62
C ALA A 61 -16.16 -4.81 8.73
N ARG A 62 -17.11 -4.72 7.81
CA ARG A 62 -18.14 -3.67 7.75
C ARG A 62 -17.56 -2.26 7.80
N ILE A 63 -16.52 -2.05 7.02
CA ILE A 63 -15.87 -0.75 6.92
C ILE A 63 -16.85 0.26 6.31
N GLN A 64 -17.00 1.42 6.96
CA GLN A 64 -17.90 2.48 6.56
C GLN A 64 -17.14 3.78 6.29
N PRO A 65 -17.67 4.66 5.43
CA PRO A 65 -17.11 5.99 5.23
C PRO A 65 -16.93 6.77 6.55
N GLY A 66 -15.83 7.49 6.67
CA GLY A 66 -15.51 8.27 7.86
C GLY A 66 -14.84 7.50 8.99
N MET A 67 -14.73 6.19 8.89
CA MET A 67 -13.98 5.40 9.87
C MET A 67 -12.49 5.72 9.83
N HIS A 68 -11.84 5.63 11.00
CA HIS A 68 -10.39 5.64 11.13
C HIS A 68 -9.90 4.20 11.23
N VAL A 69 -9.03 3.79 10.34
CA VAL A 69 -8.49 2.43 10.28
C VAL A 69 -7.01 2.44 10.63
N LEU A 70 -6.61 1.56 11.51
CA LEU A 70 -5.19 1.24 11.73
C LEU A 70 -4.86 -0.03 10.95
N GLU A 71 -3.96 0.10 9.98
CA GLU A 71 -3.46 -1.03 9.21
C GLU A 71 -2.06 -1.41 9.68
N ILE A 72 -1.93 -2.61 10.22
CA ILE A 72 -0.66 -3.16 10.71
C ILE A 72 -0.08 -4.08 9.63
N GLY A 73 1.16 -3.82 9.22
CA GLY A 73 1.80 -4.55 8.12
C GLY A 73 1.28 -4.08 6.76
N CYS A 74 1.29 -2.77 6.53
CA CYS A 74 0.68 -2.18 5.34
C CYS A 74 1.39 -2.50 4.01
N GLY A 75 2.62 -3.02 4.04
CA GLY A 75 3.39 -3.32 2.84
C GLY A 75 3.55 -2.08 1.95
N LEU A 76 3.18 -2.21 0.70
CA LEU A 76 3.21 -1.12 -0.29
C LEU A 76 2.03 -0.14 -0.17
N GLY A 77 1.15 -0.34 0.79
CA GLY A 77 0.01 0.54 1.07
C GLY A 77 -1.21 0.33 0.18
N GLY A 78 -1.28 -0.81 -0.52
CA GLY A 78 -2.39 -1.08 -1.43
C GLY A 78 -3.75 -1.10 -0.75
N ALA A 79 -3.88 -1.81 0.37
CA ALA A 79 -5.12 -1.83 1.15
C ALA A 79 -5.45 -0.47 1.76
N SER A 80 -4.44 0.28 2.23
CA SER A 80 -4.65 1.64 2.72
C SER A 80 -5.26 2.55 1.67
N ARG A 81 -4.74 2.52 0.44
CA ARG A 81 -5.29 3.30 -0.68
C ARG A 81 -6.68 2.85 -1.06
N TYR A 82 -6.96 1.57 -1.05
CA TYR A 82 -8.31 1.04 -1.26
C TYR A 82 -9.30 1.57 -0.22
N LEU A 83 -8.97 1.44 1.06
CA LEU A 83 -9.82 1.89 2.16
C LEU A 83 -10.08 3.39 2.10
N ALA A 84 -9.07 4.18 1.78
CA ALA A 84 -9.22 5.63 1.67
C ALA A 84 -10.05 6.03 0.44
N ALA A 85 -9.73 5.49 -0.75
CA ALA A 85 -10.35 5.91 -2.00
C ALA A 85 -11.72 5.29 -2.24
N GLU A 86 -11.87 4.00 -1.95
CA GLU A 86 -13.10 3.26 -2.26
C GLU A 86 -14.09 3.20 -1.07
N CYS A 87 -13.56 3.24 0.15
CA CYS A 87 -14.38 3.15 1.36
C CYS A 87 -14.53 4.48 2.11
N GLY A 88 -13.82 5.53 1.72
CA GLY A 88 -13.92 6.85 2.36
C GLY A 88 -13.33 6.93 3.77
N CYS A 89 -12.34 6.10 4.08
CA CYS A 89 -11.72 6.03 5.40
C CYS A 89 -10.49 6.91 5.52
N ARG A 90 -10.14 7.27 6.76
CA ARG A 90 -8.80 7.71 7.12
C ARG A 90 -8.01 6.51 7.58
N VAL A 91 -6.76 6.41 7.15
CA VAL A 91 -5.91 5.25 7.44
C VAL A 91 -4.60 5.69 8.09
N ALA A 92 -4.27 5.09 9.22
CA ALA A 92 -2.94 5.09 9.78
C ALA A 92 -2.31 3.73 9.48
N ALA A 93 -1.25 3.72 8.69
CA ALA A 93 -0.62 2.52 8.21
C ALA A 93 0.80 2.40 8.77
N ILE A 94 1.16 1.23 9.25
CA ILE A 94 2.49 0.95 9.78
C ILE A 94 3.07 -0.31 9.16
N ASP A 95 4.38 -0.32 8.97
CA ASP A 95 5.13 -1.48 8.52
C ASP A 95 6.52 -1.51 9.13
N LEU A 96 7.06 -2.70 9.28
CA LEU A 96 8.42 -2.94 9.79
C LEU A 96 9.49 -2.70 8.73
N THR A 97 9.16 -2.91 7.46
CA THR A 97 10.11 -2.88 6.34
C THR A 97 10.28 -1.46 5.80
N PRO A 98 11.44 -0.80 5.99
CA PRO A 98 11.65 0.60 5.60
C PRO A 98 11.40 0.85 4.11
N LYS A 99 11.82 -0.05 3.25
CA LYS A 99 11.63 0.04 1.79
C LYS A 99 10.15 0.01 1.40
N PHE A 100 9.33 -0.76 2.09
CA PHE A 100 7.89 -0.76 1.86
C PHE A 100 7.24 0.55 2.29
N VAL A 101 7.62 1.08 3.44
CA VAL A 101 7.13 2.38 3.93
C VAL A 101 7.49 3.49 2.95
N GLU A 102 8.70 3.48 2.41
CA GLU A 102 9.15 4.44 1.39
C GLU A 102 8.28 4.37 0.14
N VAL A 103 8.09 3.18 -0.43
CA VAL A 103 7.24 2.97 -1.62
C VAL A 103 5.79 3.36 -1.33
N ALA A 104 5.25 2.98 -0.17
CA ALA A 104 3.90 3.34 0.24
C ALA A 104 3.70 4.86 0.32
N ARG A 105 4.68 5.60 0.83
CA ARG A 105 4.66 7.07 0.90
C ARG A 105 4.71 7.70 -0.50
N ILE A 106 5.56 7.19 -1.38
CA ILE A 106 5.68 7.67 -2.76
C ILE A 106 4.37 7.42 -3.51
N ALA A 107 3.84 6.22 -3.44
CA ALA A 107 2.59 5.85 -4.10
C ALA A 107 1.39 6.64 -3.57
N ARG A 108 1.33 6.89 -2.27
CA ARG A 108 0.31 7.73 -1.64
C ARG A 108 0.34 9.16 -2.17
N LYS A 109 1.53 9.73 -2.31
CA LYS A 109 1.72 11.08 -2.85
C LYS A 109 1.34 11.13 -4.33
N ALA A 110 1.82 10.17 -5.12
CA ALA A 110 1.55 10.08 -6.55
C ALA A 110 0.05 9.95 -6.84
N ALA A 111 -0.67 9.14 -6.05
CA ALA A 111 -2.12 8.97 -6.15
C ALA A 111 -2.94 10.09 -5.46
N ALA A 112 -2.30 11.19 -5.02
CA ALA A 112 -2.93 12.34 -4.38
C ALA A 112 -3.72 12.03 -3.09
N MET A 113 -3.21 11.10 -2.28
CA MET A 113 -3.93 10.59 -1.09
C MET A 113 -3.30 10.99 0.25
N LYS A 114 -2.43 11.99 0.27
CA LYS A 114 -1.69 12.41 1.49
C LYS A 114 -2.58 12.81 2.66
N ARG A 115 -3.74 13.37 2.40
CA ARG A 115 -4.66 13.84 3.46
C ARG A 115 -5.37 12.71 4.18
N MET A 116 -5.55 11.55 3.53
CA MET A 116 -6.33 10.43 4.06
C MET A 116 -5.47 9.33 4.66
N ILE A 117 -4.19 9.26 4.31
CA ILE A 117 -3.30 8.16 4.69
C ILE A 117 -2.05 8.70 5.36
N ARG A 118 -1.74 8.17 6.55
CA ARG A 118 -0.43 8.33 7.20
C ARG A 118 0.28 7.00 7.21
N THR A 119 1.52 6.98 6.76
CA THR A 119 2.33 5.76 6.69
C THR A 119 3.59 5.94 7.53
N ARG A 120 3.87 5.01 8.43
CA ARG A 120 5.03 5.06 9.31
C ARG A 120 5.73 3.70 9.40
N ARG A 121 7.04 3.76 9.55
CA ARG A 121 7.83 2.62 10.00
C ARG A 121 7.68 2.45 11.50
N VAL A 122 7.62 1.22 11.95
CA VAL A 122 7.68 0.83 13.36
C VAL A 122 9.01 0.20 13.72
#